data_d2efe22b4b6dae415e57f2df2cb73b01
#
_entry.id   d2efe22b4b6dae415e57f2df2cb73b01
#
_cell.length_a   1.000
_cell.length_b   1.000
_cell.length_c   1.000
_cell.angle_alpha   90.00
_cell.angle_beta   90.00
_cell.angle_gamma   90.00
#
_symmetry.space_group_name_H-M   'P 1'
#
loop_
_entity.id
_entity.type
_entity.pdbx_description
1 polymer ?
#
loop_
_entity_poly.entity_id
_entity_poly.type
_entity_poly.pdbx_seq_one_letter_code
_entity_poly.pdbx_strand_id
1 'polypeptide(L)'
;MGLDTIQTALLTVGTPVSHYNAVEQPDKYIVWAEDGQADAVHGDNRMQTQALTGTVDYFTKVEYDANVQKIQKALSDAKIPWRLNSVQYEDETGYIHHEFVWEIAVNPYG
;
A
#
# COMPACT_ATOMS: atom_id res chain seq x y z
N MET A 1 12.01 10.49 0.83
CA MET A 1 10.59 10.08 0.61
C MET A 1 10.01 9.75 1.96
N GLY A 2 8.82 10.26 2.27
CA GLY A 2 8.15 9.97 3.53
C GLY A 2 6.99 9.02 3.34
N LEU A 3 6.45 8.51 4.46
CA LEU A 3 5.29 7.60 4.43
C LEU A 3 4.06 8.27 3.82
N ASP A 4 3.93 9.59 3.95
CA ASP A 4 2.83 10.33 3.35
C ASP A 4 2.76 10.17 1.82
N THR A 5 3.87 9.78 1.19
CA THR A 5 3.90 9.51 -0.25
C THR A 5 2.95 8.38 -0.62
N ILE A 6 2.80 7.38 0.25
CA ILE A 6 1.85 6.28 0.04
C ILE A 6 0.42 6.82 0.02
N GLN A 7 0.07 7.59 1.04
CA GLN A 7 -1.27 8.18 1.16
C GLN A 7 -1.58 9.06 -0.04
N THR A 8 -0.64 9.93 -0.41
CA THR A 8 -0.82 10.86 -1.53
C THR A 8 -1.04 10.11 -2.83
N ALA A 9 -0.26 9.06 -3.09
CA ALA A 9 -0.42 8.25 -4.28
C ALA A 9 -1.81 7.59 -4.33
N LEU A 10 -2.22 6.98 -3.22
CA LEU A 10 -3.49 6.26 -3.18
C LEU A 10 -4.70 7.18 -3.31
N LEU A 11 -4.60 8.41 -2.83
CA LEU A 11 -5.69 9.38 -2.97
C LEU A 11 -6.03 9.70 -4.42
N THR A 12 -5.08 9.51 -5.35
CA THR A 12 -5.34 9.75 -6.78
C THR A 12 -6.27 8.73 -7.40
N VAL A 13 -6.51 7.61 -6.74
CA VAL A 13 -7.38 6.55 -7.27
C VAL A 13 -8.86 6.95 -7.22
N GLY A 14 -9.25 7.79 -6.26
CA GLY A 14 -10.62 8.25 -6.14
C GLY A 14 -11.52 7.33 -5.34
N THR A 15 -10.95 6.48 -4.51
CA THR A 15 -11.65 5.54 -3.65
C THR A 15 -11.27 5.85 -2.20
N PRO A 16 -12.15 5.63 -1.22
CA PRO A 16 -11.80 5.89 0.18
C PRO A 16 -10.50 5.21 0.61
N VAL A 17 -9.62 5.96 1.25
CA VAL A 17 -8.30 5.51 1.70
C VAL A 17 -8.20 5.72 3.20
N SER A 18 -7.80 4.70 3.92
CA SER A 18 -7.58 4.76 5.37
C SER A 18 -6.21 4.20 5.71
N HIS A 19 -5.64 4.70 6.81
CA HIS A 19 -4.36 4.22 7.33
C HIS A 19 -4.63 3.31 8.53
N TYR A 20 -4.12 2.09 8.48
CA TYR A 20 -4.28 0.99 9.45
C TYR A 20 -5.68 0.38 9.49
N ASN A 21 -6.71 1.16 9.72
CA ASN A 21 -8.07 0.66 9.89
C ASN A 21 -9.04 1.44 9.03
N ALA A 22 -9.95 0.73 8.38
CA ALA A 22 -11.02 1.38 7.64
C ALA A 22 -12.05 1.93 8.63
N VAL A 23 -12.33 3.23 8.53
CA VAL A 23 -13.39 3.87 9.32
C VAL A 23 -14.75 3.40 8.82
N GLU A 24 -14.88 3.25 7.51
CA GLU A 24 -16.08 2.74 6.85
C GLU A 24 -15.68 1.64 5.89
N GLN A 25 -16.62 0.72 5.63
CA GLN A 25 -16.38 -0.39 4.71
C GLN A 25 -17.43 -0.37 3.59
N PRO A 26 -17.34 0.62 2.68
CA PRO A 26 -18.20 0.64 1.50
C PRO A 26 -17.84 -0.50 0.55
N ASP A 27 -18.50 -0.59 -0.60
CA ASP A 27 -18.24 -1.67 -1.57
C ASP A 27 -16.82 -1.64 -2.14
N LYS A 28 -16.13 -0.50 -2.07
CA LYS A 28 -14.74 -0.35 -2.50
C LYS A 28 -14.02 0.54 -1.52
N TYR A 29 -12.90 0.08 -1.00
CA TYR A 29 -12.06 0.90 -0.13
C TYR A 29 -10.63 0.37 -0.08
N ILE A 30 -9.71 1.27 0.27
CA ILE A 30 -8.28 0.98 0.38
C ILE A 30 -7.85 1.19 1.83
N VAL A 31 -7.05 0.25 2.34
CA VAL A 31 -6.37 0.41 3.64
C VAL A 31 -4.89 0.21 3.39
N TRP A 32 -4.05 1.09 3.92
CA TRP A 32 -2.61 0.91 3.83
C TRP A 32 -1.98 0.98 5.20
N ALA A 33 -0.84 0.35 5.36
CA ALA A 33 -0.10 0.38 6.62
C ALA A 33 1.36 0.03 6.38
N GLU A 34 2.24 0.69 7.14
CA GLU A 34 3.61 0.20 7.30
C GLU A 34 3.57 -0.92 8.34
N ASP A 35 4.37 -1.96 8.12
CA ASP A 35 4.36 -3.12 9.00
C ASP A 35 5.74 -3.60 9.39
N GLY A 36 6.79 -3.01 8.85
CA GLY A 36 8.12 -3.45 9.21
C GLY A 36 9.21 -2.71 8.49
N GLN A 37 10.41 -3.18 8.74
CA GLN A 37 11.61 -2.68 8.09
C GLN A 37 12.18 -3.80 7.24
N ALA A 38 12.54 -3.47 6.01
CA ALA A 38 13.28 -4.40 5.16
C ALA A 38 14.68 -4.59 5.72
N ASP A 39 15.40 -5.57 5.18
CA ASP A 39 16.74 -5.87 5.61
C ASP A 39 17.57 -4.59 5.75
N ALA A 40 18.27 -4.49 6.89
CA ALA A 40 19.09 -3.34 7.17
C ALA A 40 20.13 -3.15 6.07
N VAL A 41 20.25 -1.92 5.60
CA VAL A 41 21.34 -1.57 4.71
C VAL A 41 22.60 -1.52 5.56
N HIS A 42 23.43 -2.53 5.43
CA HIS A 42 24.70 -2.61 6.14
C HIS A 42 25.75 -1.79 5.40
N GLY A 43 25.90 -0.56 5.78
CA GLY A 43 27.05 0.21 5.41
C GLY A 43 27.75 0.53 6.72
N ASP A 44 28.52 1.47 6.84
CA ASP A 44 29.40 1.97 7.86
C ASP A 44 28.84 2.15 9.28
N ASN A 45 28.05 1.23 9.80
CA ASN A 45 27.39 1.36 11.10
C ASN A 45 26.49 2.61 11.20
N ARG A 46 26.13 3.17 10.05
CA ARG A 46 25.23 4.33 9.98
C ARG A 46 24.07 3.99 9.11
N MET A 47 22.90 4.08 9.70
CA MET A 47 21.68 4.01 8.91
C MET A 47 21.33 5.42 8.44
N GLN A 48 21.72 5.74 7.20
CA GLN A 48 21.37 7.03 6.61
C GLN A 48 20.01 6.98 5.95
N THR A 49 19.59 5.81 5.50
CA THR A 49 18.26 5.56 4.96
C THR A 49 17.71 4.32 5.63
N GLN A 50 16.42 4.36 5.88
CA GLN A 50 15.71 3.22 6.40
C GLN A 50 14.76 2.71 5.33
N ALA A 51 14.78 1.41 5.05
CA ALA A 51 13.83 0.81 4.13
C ALA A 51 12.65 0.30 4.94
N LEU A 52 11.47 0.84 4.68
CA LEU A 52 10.22 0.44 5.32
C LEU A 52 9.38 -0.37 4.35
N THR A 53 8.73 -1.40 4.87
CA THR A 53 7.78 -2.21 4.13
C THR A 53 6.38 -2.02 4.67
N GLY A 54 5.42 -2.32 3.84
CA GLY A 54 4.04 -2.29 4.26
C GLY A 54 3.12 -2.89 3.22
N THR A 55 1.84 -2.69 3.43
CA THR A 55 0.81 -3.22 2.55
C THR A 55 -0.12 -2.13 2.06
N VAL A 56 -0.72 -2.39 0.92
CA VAL A 56 -1.91 -1.71 0.43
C VAL A 56 -2.93 -2.80 0.21
N ASP A 57 -4.04 -2.72 0.93
CA ASP A 57 -5.12 -3.68 0.84
C ASP A 57 -6.32 -3.03 0.17
N TYR A 58 -6.70 -3.54 -0.98
CA TYR A 58 -7.85 -3.05 -1.71
C TYR A 58 -8.98 -4.06 -1.62
N PHE A 59 -10.12 -3.62 -1.13
CA PHE A 59 -11.33 -4.42 -0.99
C PHE A 59 -12.36 -3.94 -1.99
N THR A 60 -12.90 -4.86 -2.77
CA THR A 60 -13.92 -4.53 -3.76
C THR A 60 -14.90 -5.70 -3.92
N LYS A 61 -16.14 -5.38 -4.23
CA LYS A 61 -17.14 -6.40 -4.57
C LYS A 61 -17.28 -6.61 -6.07
N VAL A 62 -16.44 -5.94 -6.85
CA VAL A 62 -16.49 -5.99 -8.32
C VAL A 62 -15.35 -6.84 -8.84
N GLU A 63 -15.71 -7.87 -9.62
CA GLU A 63 -14.75 -8.67 -10.35
C GLU A 63 -14.11 -7.83 -11.48
N TYR A 64 -12.82 -8.03 -11.73
CA TYR A 64 -12.08 -7.28 -12.75
C TYR A 64 -12.17 -5.77 -12.58
N ASP A 65 -12.06 -5.32 -11.33
CA ASP A 65 -12.18 -3.91 -10.99
C ASP A 65 -10.97 -3.12 -11.54
N ALA A 66 -11.27 -2.08 -12.31
CA ALA A 66 -10.22 -1.23 -12.90
C ALA A 66 -9.40 -0.48 -11.85
N ASN A 67 -9.90 -0.33 -10.63
CA ASN A 67 -9.15 0.32 -9.55
C ASN A 67 -7.88 -0.45 -9.18
N VAL A 68 -7.84 -1.76 -9.45
CA VAL A 68 -6.61 -2.54 -9.21
C VAL A 68 -5.47 -1.98 -10.05
N GLN A 69 -5.70 -1.74 -11.35
CA GLN A 69 -4.68 -1.14 -12.22
C GLN A 69 -4.40 0.31 -11.85
N LYS A 70 -5.40 1.05 -11.38
CA LYS A 70 -5.20 2.43 -10.94
C LYS A 70 -4.29 2.51 -9.72
N ILE A 71 -4.43 1.58 -8.78
CA ILE A 71 -3.55 1.48 -7.61
C ILE A 71 -2.13 1.19 -8.06
N GLN A 72 -1.97 0.20 -8.94
CA GLN A 72 -0.65 -0.18 -9.46
C GLN A 72 0.01 1.00 -10.16
N LYS A 73 -0.74 1.70 -11.00
CA LYS A 73 -0.23 2.88 -11.69
C LYS A 73 0.14 4.00 -10.73
N ALA A 74 -0.70 4.26 -9.72
CA ALA A 74 -0.44 5.29 -8.73
C ALA A 74 0.86 5.04 -7.97
N LEU A 75 1.08 3.80 -7.54
CA LEU A 75 2.31 3.42 -6.84
C LEU A 75 3.51 3.55 -7.75
N SER A 76 3.40 3.09 -9.00
CA SER A 76 4.50 3.18 -9.98
C SER A 76 4.82 4.62 -10.34
N ASP A 77 3.81 5.46 -10.56
CA ASP A 77 4.02 6.87 -10.88
C ASP A 77 4.70 7.62 -9.74
N ALA A 78 4.43 7.22 -8.50
CA ALA A 78 5.07 7.77 -7.31
C ALA A 78 6.44 7.14 -7.04
N LYS A 79 6.89 6.22 -7.91
CA LYS A 79 8.17 5.52 -7.79
C LYS A 79 8.28 4.70 -6.52
N ILE A 80 7.16 4.12 -6.10
CA ILE A 80 7.09 3.22 -4.95
C ILE A 80 7.17 1.79 -5.48
N PRO A 81 8.23 1.04 -5.17
CA PRO A 81 8.30 -0.38 -5.53
C PRO A 81 7.15 -1.16 -4.88
N TRP A 82 6.50 -1.98 -5.66
CA TRP A 82 5.38 -2.78 -5.18
C TRP A 82 5.33 -4.13 -5.89
N ARG A 83 4.64 -5.07 -5.28
CA ARG A 83 4.26 -6.31 -5.93
C ARG A 83 2.91 -6.78 -5.41
N LEU A 84 2.16 -7.48 -6.23
CA LEU A 84 0.93 -8.13 -5.80
C LEU A 84 1.31 -9.36 -5.00
N ASN A 85 0.84 -9.43 -3.75
CA ASN A 85 1.14 -10.54 -2.86
C ASN A 85 0.02 -11.60 -2.87
N SER A 86 -1.22 -11.17 -2.82
CA SER A 86 -2.33 -12.11 -2.83
C SER A 86 -3.62 -11.48 -3.34
N VAL A 87 -4.49 -12.34 -3.83
CA VAL A 87 -5.88 -11.99 -4.14
C VAL A 87 -6.74 -13.07 -3.50
N GLN A 88 -7.65 -12.68 -2.63
CA GLN A 88 -8.50 -13.61 -1.90
C GLN A 88 -9.96 -13.18 -1.96
N TYR A 89 -10.84 -14.13 -2.17
CA TYR A 89 -12.27 -13.90 -2.11
C TYR A 89 -12.78 -14.25 -0.71
N GLU A 90 -13.50 -13.31 -0.08
CA GLU A 90 -14.07 -13.49 1.24
C GLU A 90 -15.54 -13.85 1.10
N ASP A 91 -15.87 -15.12 1.28
CA ASP A 91 -17.24 -15.63 1.10
C ASP A 91 -18.27 -14.91 1.97
N GLU A 92 -17.91 -14.59 3.21
CA GLU A 92 -18.86 -14.01 4.17
C GLU A 92 -19.26 -12.57 3.81
N THR A 93 -18.35 -11.82 3.22
CA THR A 93 -18.56 -10.40 2.93
C THR A 93 -18.82 -10.11 1.46
N GLY A 94 -18.36 -11.01 0.58
CA GLY A 94 -18.40 -10.79 -0.85
C GLY A 94 -17.28 -9.92 -1.36
N TYR A 95 -16.32 -9.53 -0.51
CA TYR A 95 -15.17 -8.75 -0.95
C TYR A 95 -14.15 -9.62 -1.64
N ILE A 96 -13.52 -9.05 -2.67
CA ILE A 96 -12.28 -9.56 -3.23
C ILE A 96 -11.18 -8.68 -2.62
N HIS A 97 -10.25 -9.30 -1.92
CA HIS A 97 -9.18 -8.60 -1.22
C HIS A 97 -7.90 -8.73 -2.02
N HIS A 98 -7.42 -7.62 -2.55
CA HIS A 98 -6.14 -7.55 -3.26
C HIS A 98 -5.10 -6.96 -2.31
N GLU A 99 -4.04 -7.70 -2.05
CA GLU A 99 -2.97 -7.22 -1.17
C GLU A 99 -1.71 -6.96 -1.97
N PHE A 100 -1.24 -5.72 -1.92
CA PHE A 100 0.03 -5.30 -2.50
C PHE A 100 1.02 -5.07 -1.37
N VAL A 101 2.26 -5.47 -1.59
CA VAL A 101 3.36 -5.18 -0.67
C VAL A 101 4.22 -4.11 -1.31
N TRP A 102 4.62 -3.13 -0.51
CA TRP A 102 5.46 -2.04 -0.99
C TRP A 102 6.67 -1.87 -0.10
N GLU A 103 7.69 -1.21 -0.63
CA GLU A 103 8.89 -0.88 0.10
C GLU A 103 9.33 0.52 -0.30
N ILE A 104 9.66 1.34 0.68
CA ILE A 104 10.21 2.68 0.41
C ILE A 104 11.44 2.92 1.27
N ALA A 105 12.35 3.74 0.76
CA ALA A 105 13.47 4.24 1.52
C ALA A 105 13.10 5.61 2.09
N VAL A 106 13.21 5.75 3.41
CA VAL A 106 12.93 7.01 4.09
C VAL A 106 14.18 7.48 4.80
N ASN A 107 14.34 8.80 4.86
CA ASN A 107 15.40 9.40 5.66
C ASN A 107 14.92 9.45 7.10
N PRO A 108 15.58 8.77 8.05
CA PRO A 108 15.13 8.75 9.43
C PRO A 108 15.14 10.11 10.12
N TYR A 109 15.80 11.11 9.51
CA TYR A 109 15.91 12.46 10.06
C TYR A 109 15.11 13.49 9.26
N GLY A 110 14.38 13.07 8.21
CA GLY A 110 13.70 13.98 7.30
C GLY A 110 12.21 13.86 7.22
#